data_8487682830bc368ec41b5c12041ced4d
#
_entry.id   8487682830bc368ec41b5c12041ced4d
#
_cell.length_a   1.000
_cell.length_b   1.000
_cell.length_c   1.000
_cell.angle_alpha   90.00
_cell.angle_beta   90.00
_cell.angle_gamma   90.00
#
_symmetry.space_group_name_H-M   'P 1'
#
loop_
_entity.id
_entity.type
_entity.pdbx_description
1 polymer ?
#
loop_
_entity_poly.entity_id
_entity_poly.type
_entity_poly.pdbx_seq_one_letter_code
_entity_poly.pdbx_strand_id
1 'polypeptide(L)'
;VSAQMTRYWLAQVRHFHRDLLPNAEALRTPLVRAEAFRSLAGALLHCFPNTFLAQPAPSESARALPAQVRRAVAFVDEHLHEDVGLAEIAAAARMSPRGLQAAFRRELGRTPVGYLREARLDAARQELLRADPAGGVTVAAVAARWGFGHPGRFATAYRARFGEPPAATLRR
;
A
#
# COMPACT_ATOMS: atom_id res chain seq x y z
N VAL A 1 -17.35 -13.94 -9.21
CA VAL A 1 -16.95 -14.90 -8.16
C VAL A 1 -17.06 -16.30 -8.75
N SER A 2 -16.00 -17.13 -8.64
CA SER A 2 -16.06 -18.51 -9.15
C SER A 2 -16.99 -19.38 -8.27
N ALA A 3 -17.58 -20.45 -8.86
CA ALA A 3 -18.42 -21.40 -8.12
C ALA A 3 -17.67 -22.04 -6.93
N GLN A 4 -16.34 -22.17 -7.02
CA GLN A 4 -15.50 -22.69 -5.96
C GLN A 4 -15.41 -21.70 -4.78
N MET A 5 -15.22 -20.41 -5.07
CA MET A 5 -15.16 -19.36 -4.04
C MET A 5 -16.53 -19.14 -3.37
N THR A 6 -17.63 -19.26 -4.12
CA THR A 6 -18.98 -19.22 -3.54
C THR A 6 -19.20 -20.37 -2.56
N ARG A 7 -18.79 -21.59 -2.91
CA ARG A 7 -18.86 -22.75 -1.99
C ARG A 7 -18.03 -22.56 -0.74
N TYR A 8 -16.82 -22.03 -0.89
CA TYR A 8 -15.93 -21.72 0.25
C TYR A 8 -16.58 -20.70 1.19
N TRP A 9 -17.09 -19.59 0.67
CA TRP A 9 -17.80 -18.57 1.46
C TRP A 9 -19.00 -19.17 2.23
N LEU A 10 -19.86 -19.90 1.53
CA LEU A 10 -21.03 -20.54 2.17
C LEU A 10 -20.64 -21.55 3.24
N ALA A 11 -19.51 -22.25 3.09
CA ALA A 11 -19.00 -23.15 4.12
C ALA A 11 -18.55 -22.38 5.37
N GLN A 12 -17.82 -21.25 5.21
CA GLN A 12 -17.41 -20.39 6.33
C GLN A 12 -18.61 -19.79 7.08
N VAL A 13 -19.58 -19.26 6.38
CA VAL A 13 -20.80 -18.70 6.98
C VAL A 13 -21.59 -19.78 7.72
N ARG A 14 -21.71 -20.99 7.15
CA ARG A 14 -22.41 -22.12 7.75
C ARG A 14 -21.73 -22.58 9.03
N HIS A 15 -20.40 -22.70 9.02
CA HIS A 15 -19.61 -23.04 10.20
C HIS A 15 -19.82 -22.00 11.30
N PHE A 16 -19.72 -20.72 10.97
CA PHE A 16 -19.95 -19.64 11.93
C PHE A 16 -21.35 -19.70 12.55
N HIS A 17 -22.36 -19.89 11.71
CA HIS A 17 -23.76 -19.88 12.17
C HIS A 17 -24.14 -21.13 12.97
N ARG A 18 -23.69 -22.32 12.54
CA ARG A 18 -24.09 -23.60 13.16
C ARG A 18 -23.26 -24.00 14.34
N ASP A 19 -21.94 -23.72 14.28
CA ASP A 19 -21.00 -24.29 15.23
C ASP A 19 -20.51 -23.25 16.24
N LEU A 20 -20.37 -21.98 15.82
CA LEU A 20 -19.80 -20.94 16.68
C LEU A 20 -20.84 -20.08 17.39
N LEU A 21 -21.86 -19.58 16.67
CA LEU A 21 -22.87 -18.70 17.27
C LEU A 21 -23.67 -19.37 18.42
N PRO A 22 -24.03 -20.67 18.37
CA PRO A 22 -24.70 -21.33 19.46
C PRO A 22 -23.79 -21.60 20.67
N ASN A 23 -22.46 -21.55 20.48
CA ASN A 23 -21.48 -21.81 21.53
C ASN A 23 -21.12 -20.53 22.28
N ALA A 24 -21.98 -20.10 23.21
CA ALA A 24 -21.77 -18.89 23.99
C ALA A 24 -20.48 -18.92 24.83
N GLU A 25 -20.02 -20.09 25.24
CA GLU A 25 -18.78 -20.24 26.01
C GLU A 25 -17.55 -19.97 25.14
N ALA A 26 -17.50 -20.52 23.92
CA ALA A 26 -16.44 -20.23 22.97
C ALA A 26 -16.36 -18.73 22.64
N LEU A 27 -17.51 -18.07 22.43
CA LEU A 27 -17.58 -16.63 22.12
C LEU A 27 -17.20 -15.71 23.28
N ARG A 28 -17.26 -16.19 24.53
CA ARG A 28 -16.74 -15.46 25.71
C ARG A 28 -15.22 -15.35 25.70
N THR A 29 -14.54 -16.29 25.06
CA THR A 29 -13.08 -16.29 24.94
C THR A 29 -12.65 -15.26 23.90
N PRO A 30 -11.91 -14.18 24.28
CA PRO A 30 -11.55 -13.12 23.36
C PRO A 30 -10.74 -13.60 22.15
N LEU A 31 -9.87 -14.59 22.35
CA LEU A 31 -9.05 -15.18 21.28
C LEU A 31 -9.91 -15.91 20.23
N VAL A 32 -10.87 -16.74 20.66
CA VAL A 32 -11.77 -17.48 19.77
C VAL A 32 -12.63 -16.51 18.95
N ARG A 33 -13.17 -15.50 19.60
CA ARG A 33 -13.96 -14.45 18.93
C ARG A 33 -13.12 -13.68 17.89
N ALA A 34 -11.89 -13.29 18.23
CA ALA A 34 -11.01 -12.58 17.32
C ALA A 34 -10.63 -13.44 16.11
N GLU A 35 -10.37 -14.73 16.31
CA GLU A 35 -10.02 -15.65 15.22
C GLU A 35 -11.21 -15.92 14.29
N ALA A 36 -12.40 -16.10 14.85
CA ALA A 36 -13.64 -16.27 14.09
C ALA A 36 -13.92 -15.04 13.20
N PHE A 37 -13.74 -13.84 13.76
CA PHE A 37 -13.91 -12.59 13.01
C PHE A 37 -12.88 -12.45 11.89
N ARG A 38 -11.62 -12.79 12.17
CA ARG A 38 -10.52 -12.76 11.19
C ARG A 38 -10.76 -13.74 10.05
N SER A 39 -11.25 -14.94 10.36
CA SER A 39 -11.57 -15.98 9.37
C SER A 39 -12.70 -15.55 8.44
N LEU A 40 -13.79 -15.00 8.99
CA LEU A 40 -14.91 -14.49 8.18
C LEU A 40 -14.53 -13.29 7.34
N ALA A 41 -13.80 -12.33 7.92
CA ALA A 41 -13.32 -11.14 7.20
C ALA A 41 -12.38 -11.54 6.05
N GLY A 42 -11.46 -12.47 6.30
CA GLY A 42 -10.57 -13.01 5.28
C GLY A 42 -11.34 -13.69 4.14
N ALA A 43 -12.32 -14.54 4.47
CA ALA A 43 -13.15 -15.20 3.48
C ALA A 43 -13.97 -14.20 2.65
N LEU A 44 -14.55 -13.17 3.28
CA LEU A 44 -15.29 -12.09 2.60
C LEU A 44 -14.40 -11.37 1.59
N LEU A 45 -13.23 -10.92 2.04
CA LEU A 45 -12.30 -10.16 1.21
C LEU A 45 -11.78 -10.98 0.02
N HIS A 46 -11.55 -12.29 0.18
CA HIS A 46 -11.08 -13.15 -0.91
C HIS A 46 -12.19 -13.59 -1.88
N CYS A 47 -13.43 -13.71 -1.41
CA CYS A 47 -14.53 -14.20 -2.23
C CYS A 47 -15.20 -13.12 -3.07
N PHE A 48 -15.13 -11.84 -2.65
CA PHE A 48 -15.83 -10.75 -3.33
C PHE A 48 -14.87 -9.69 -3.84
N PRO A 49 -15.11 -9.11 -5.05
CA PRO A 49 -14.33 -7.99 -5.54
C PRO A 49 -14.38 -6.83 -4.55
N ASN A 50 -13.23 -6.36 -4.13
CA ASN A 50 -13.12 -5.24 -3.22
C ASN A 50 -11.84 -4.44 -3.48
N THR A 51 -11.85 -3.16 -3.07
CA THR A 51 -10.71 -2.26 -3.23
C THR A 51 -9.59 -2.54 -2.23
N PHE A 52 -9.87 -3.30 -1.16
CA PHE A 52 -8.88 -3.63 -0.14
C PHE A 52 -7.83 -4.63 -0.66
N LEU A 53 -8.24 -5.61 -1.48
CA LEU A 53 -7.34 -6.54 -2.16
C LEU A 53 -6.76 -5.97 -3.47
N ALA A 54 -7.38 -4.91 -4.01
CA ALA A 54 -6.82 -4.17 -5.14
C ALA A 54 -5.62 -3.29 -4.73
N GLN A 55 -5.47 -2.98 -3.45
CA GLN A 55 -4.18 -2.56 -2.92
C GLN A 55 -3.28 -3.81 -2.92
N PRO A 56 -2.06 -3.72 -3.51
CA PRO A 56 -1.14 -4.84 -3.43
C PRO A 56 -0.97 -5.18 -1.95
N ALA A 57 -1.42 -6.38 -1.57
CA ALA A 57 -1.14 -6.92 -0.24
C ALA A 57 0.38 -6.74 -0.04
N PRO A 58 0.84 -6.30 1.15
CA PRO A 58 2.27 -6.28 1.42
C PRO A 58 2.80 -7.66 1.03
N SER A 59 3.61 -7.68 -0.04
CA SER A 59 4.12 -8.91 -0.66
C SER A 59 4.69 -9.80 0.45
N GLU A 60 4.66 -11.11 0.30
CA GLU A 60 5.30 -12.03 1.26
C GLU A 60 6.73 -11.61 1.58
N SER A 61 7.44 -10.98 0.63
CA SER A 61 8.70 -10.27 0.85
C SER A 61 8.61 -9.17 1.91
N ALA A 62 7.49 -8.44 2.03
CA ALA A 62 7.36 -7.40 3.06
C ALA A 62 7.17 -7.99 4.47
N ARG A 63 6.64 -9.21 4.59
CA ARG A 63 6.59 -9.94 5.87
C ARG A 63 7.96 -10.46 6.31
N ALA A 64 8.84 -10.73 5.37
CA ALA A 64 10.22 -11.16 5.62
C ALA A 64 11.17 -10.00 5.95
N LEU A 65 10.77 -8.74 5.71
CA LEU A 65 11.62 -7.57 5.98
C LEU A 65 11.89 -7.42 7.48
N PRO A 66 13.12 -7.03 7.87
CA PRO A 66 13.44 -6.67 9.24
C PRO A 66 12.48 -5.61 9.79
N ALA A 67 12.15 -5.69 11.07
CA ALA A 67 11.18 -4.79 11.71
C ALA A 67 11.50 -3.30 11.52
N GLN A 68 12.79 -2.94 11.49
CA GLN A 68 13.26 -1.58 11.24
C GLN A 68 12.93 -1.11 9.83
N VAL A 69 13.18 -1.96 8.82
CA VAL A 69 12.88 -1.63 7.41
C VAL A 69 11.36 -1.52 7.21
N ARG A 70 10.56 -2.40 7.82
CA ARG A 70 9.10 -2.28 7.79
C ARG A 70 8.59 -0.97 8.37
N ARG A 71 9.16 -0.51 9.54
CA ARG A 71 8.80 0.79 10.12
C ARG A 71 9.14 1.95 9.19
N ALA A 72 10.31 1.90 8.55
CA ALA A 72 10.71 2.92 7.59
C ALA A 72 9.78 2.98 6.37
N VAL A 73 9.40 1.82 5.82
CA VAL A 73 8.44 1.71 4.70
C VAL A 73 7.09 2.28 5.12
N ALA A 74 6.53 1.83 6.24
CA ALA A 74 5.25 2.33 6.75
C ALA A 74 5.27 3.86 6.96
N PHE A 75 6.33 4.37 7.58
CA PHE A 75 6.50 5.81 7.77
C PHE A 75 6.51 6.57 6.43
N VAL A 76 7.24 6.08 5.43
CA VAL A 76 7.25 6.70 4.09
C VAL A 76 5.86 6.70 3.47
N ASP A 77 5.16 5.58 3.53
CA ASP A 77 3.84 5.43 2.89
C ASP A 77 2.77 6.33 3.56
N GLU A 78 2.90 6.59 4.87
CA GLU A 78 2.03 7.48 5.62
C GLU A 78 2.32 8.98 5.40
N HIS A 79 3.57 9.34 5.00
CA HIS A 79 4.05 10.74 4.94
C HIS A 79 4.45 11.18 3.52
N LEU A 80 3.82 10.61 2.47
CA LEU A 80 4.18 10.90 1.07
C LEU A 80 4.04 12.37 0.67
N HIS A 81 3.11 13.10 1.30
CA HIS A 81 2.84 14.52 1.01
C HIS A 81 3.73 15.50 1.77
N GLU A 82 4.45 15.02 2.77
CA GLU A 82 5.25 15.84 3.67
C GLU A 82 6.69 15.99 3.14
N ASP A 83 7.37 17.04 3.56
CA ASP A 83 8.81 17.22 3.25
C ASP A 83 9.66 16.32 4.14
N VAL A 84 9.70 15.05 3.78
CA VAL A 84 10.39 14.00 4.51
C VAL A 84 11.69 13.64 3.77
N GLY A 85 12.79 13.58 4.51
CA GLY A 85 14.09 13.16 4.01
C GLY A 85 14.64 11.91 4.72
N LEU A 86 15.90 11.63 4.45
CA LEU A 86 16.57 10.45 5.01
C LEU A 86 16.62 10.45 6.54
N ALA A 87 16.76 11.63 7.15
CA ALA A 87 16.90 11.76 8.61
C ALA A 87 15.62 11.36 9.34
N GLU A 88 14.46 11.85 8.86
CA GLU A 88 13.14 11.55 9.42
C GLU A 88 12.80 10.08 9.26
N ILE A 89 13.06 9.49 8.08
CA ILE A 89 12.84 8.06 7.82
C ILE A 89 13.73 7.20 8.75
N ALA A 90 14.98 7.61 8.97
CA ALA A 90 15.91 6.90 9.84
C ALA A 90 15.48 6.97 11.31
N ALA A 91 15.01 8.14 11.76
CA ALA A 91 14.47 8.32 13.09
C ALA A 91 13.25 7.44 13.35
N ALA A 92 12.28 7.42 12.42
CA ALA A 92 11.09 6.56 12.48
C ALA A 92 11.45 5.06 12.54
N ALA A 93 12.48 4.65 11.80
CA ALA A 93 13.00 3.29 11.81
C ALA A 93 13.82 2.96 13.06
N ARG A 94 14.17 3.95 13.89
CA ARG A 94 15.13 3.84 15.00
C ARG A 94 16.49 3.32 14.53
N MET A 95 16.99 3.89 13.45
CA MET A 95 18.28 3.55 12.84
C MET A 95 19.09 4.82 12.56
N SER A 96 20.42 4.64 12.42
CA SER A 96 21.23 5.70 11.83
C SER A 96 20.94 5.83 10.33
N PRO A 97 21.10 7.01 9.72
CA PRO A 97 20.92 7.19 8.26
C PRO A 97 21.75 6.22 7.42
N ARG A 98 23.00 5.98 7.81
CA ARG A 98 23.91 5.03 7.14
C ARG A 98 23.41 3.59 7.28
N GLY A 99 22.96 3.19 8.48
CA GLY A 99 22.40 1.86 8.74
C GLY A 99 21.14 1.61 7.93
N LEU A 100 20.23 2.62 7.86
CA LEU A 100 19.02 2.54 7.07
C LEU A 100 19.32 2.40 5.57
N GLN A 101 20.25 3.18 5.02
CA GLN A 101 20.66 3.05 3.62
C GLN A 101 21.21 1.66 3.29
N ALA A 102 22.06 1.10 4.17
CA ALA A 102 22.59 -0.25 3.99
C ALA A 102 21.47 -1.31 4.03
N ALA A 103 20.55 -1.20 5.00
CA ALA A 103 19.42 -2.10 5.13
C ALA A 103 18.50 -2.03 3.90
N PHE A 104 18.13 -0.83 3.43
CA PHE A 104 17.29 -0.66 2.24
C PHE A 104 17.94 -1.24 0.98
N ARG A 105 19.25 -1.02 0.78
CA ARG A 105 19.95 -1.60 -0.37
C ARG A 105 19.94 -3.13 -0.32
N ARG A 106 20.17 -3.70 0.87
CA ARG A 106 20.22 -5.16 1.06
C ARG A 106 18.85 -5.80 0.90
N GLU A 107 17.80 -5.22 1.51
CA GLU A 107 16.47 -5.83 1.58
C GLU A 107 15.58 -5.46 0.38
N LEU A 108 15.72 -4.24 -0.16
CA LEU A 108 14.84 -3.68 -1.19
C LEU A 108 15.55 -3.32 -2.49
N GLY A 109 16.88 -3.47 -2.57
CA GLY A 109 17.68 -3.14 -3.76
C GLY A 109 17.72 -1.63 -4.09
N ARG A 110 17.27 -0.75 -3.19
CA ARG A 110 17.14 0.69 -3.44
C ARG A 110 17.48 1.51 -2.19
N THR A 111 17.59 2.84 -2.34
CA THR A 111 17.79 3.74 -1.20
C THR A 111 16.45 4.14 -0.57
N PRO A 112 16.41 4.56 0.74
CA PRO A 112 15.18 5.06 1.37
C PRO A 112 14.56 6.24 0.61
N VAL A 113 15.37 7.21 0.19
CA VAL A 113 14.90 8.38 -0.61
C VAL A 113 14.46 7.95 -2.02
N GLY A 114 15.12 6.93 -2.59
CA GLY A 114 14.68 6.31 -3.85
C GLY A 114 13.30 5.68 -3.72
N TYR A 115 13.06 4.94 -2.64
CA TYR A 115 11.76 4.37 -2.32
C TYR A 115 10.67 5.46 -2.18
N LEU A 116 10.91 6.49 -1.37
CA LEU A 116 10.01 7.64 -1.23
C LEU A 116 9.67 8.27 -2.58
N ARG A 117 10.68 8.51 -3.42
CA ARG A 117 10.49 9.10 -4.74
C ARG A 117 9.63 8.22 -5.65
N GLU A 118 9.83 6.91 -5.62
CA GLU A 118 9.03 5.97 -6.41
C GLU A 118 7.59 5.91 -5.91
N ALA A 119 7.36 5.84 -4.59
CA ALA A 119 6.03 5.87 -3.99
C ALA A 119 5.27 7.15 -4.35
N ARG A 120 5.93 8.31 -4.33
CA ARG A 120 5.37 9.58 -4.80
C ARG A 120 5.01 9.58 -6.28
N LEU A 121 5.82 8.95 -7.14
CA LEU A 121 5.49 8.80 -8.56
C LEU A 121 4.26 7.93 -8.78
N ASP A 122 4.13 6.84 -8.01
CA ASP A 122 2.97 5.94 -8.06
C ASP A 122 1.69 6.67 -7.63
N ALA A 123 1.76 7.44 -6.54
CA ALA A 123 0.64 8.25 -6.05
C ALA A 123 0.27 9.37 -7.04
N ALA A 124 1.24 10.06 -7.62
CA ALA A 124 1.02 11.06 -8.66
C ALA A 124 0.33 10.45 -9.89
N ARG A 125 0.71 9.23 -10.28
CA ARG A 125 0.03 8.51 -11.38
C ARG A 125 -1.42 8.22 -11.05
N GLN A 126 -1.70 7.75 -9.84
CA GLN A 126 -3.08 7.49 -9.42
C GLN A 126 -3.94 8.75 -9.43
N GLU A 127 -3.38 9.89 -9.03
CA GLU A 127 -4.06 11.18 -9.10
C GLU A 127 -4.33 11.60 -10.54
N LEU A 128 -3.34 11.51 -11.44
CA LEU A 128 -3.50 11.84 -12.86
C LEU A 128 -4.55 10.96 -13.54
N LEU A 129 -4.63 9.67 -13.21
CA LEU A 129 -5.63 8.75 -13.76
C LEU A 129 -7.06 9.04 -13.27
N ARG A 130 -7.21 9.66 -12.08
CA ARG A 130 -8.53 10.02 -11.51
C ARG A 130 -8.94 11.44 -11.85
N ALA A 131 -8.01 12.25 -12.35
CA ALA A 131 -8.30 13.65 -12.67
C ALA A 131 -9.19 13.75 -13.90
N ASP A 132 -10.19 14.63 -13.85
CA ASP A 132 -10.95 15.03 -15.02
C ASP A 132 -10.06 15.92 -15.91
N PRO A 133 -9.81 15.56 -17.17
CA PRO A 133 -9.03 16.38 -18.08
C PRO A 133 -9.60 17.80 -18.28
N ALA A 134 -10.93 17.97 -18.13
CA ALA A 134 -11.62 19.25 -18.21
C ALA A 134 -11.59 20.02 -16.88
N GLY A 135 -11.24 19.37 -15.77
CA GLY A 135 -11.28 19.91 -14.41
C GLY A 135 -10.13 20.88 -14.05
N GLY A 136 -9.30 21.30 -15.02
CA GLY A 136 -8.23 22.28 -14.80
C GLY A 136 -7.01 21.75 -14.03
N VAL A 137 -6.95 20.46 -13.74
CA VAL A 137 -5.77 19.82 -13.12
C VAL A 137 -4.60 19.85 -14.09
N THR A 138 -3.45 20.31 -13.62
CA THR A 138 -2.22 20.35 -14.44
C THR A 138 -1.18 19.37 -13.94
N VAL A 139 -0.38 18.83 -14.84
CA VAL A 139 0.77 17.97 -14.50
C VAL A 139 1.72 18.66 -13.52
N ALA A 140 1.93 19.98 -13.66
CA ALA A 140 2.79 20.75 -12.77
C ALA A 140 2.22 20.84 -11.35
N ALA A 141 0.91 21.04 -11.20
CA ALA A 141 0.24 21.08 -9.91
C ALA A 141 0.32 19.71 -9.20
N VAL A 142 0.09 18.62 -9.93
CA VAL A 142 0.24 17.26 -9.40
C VAL A 142 1.69 17.00 -8.99
N ALA A 143 2.67 17.33 -9.83
CA ALA A 143 4.08 17.17 -9.49
C ALA A 143 4.45 17.93 -8.20
N ALA A 144 4.03 19.18 -8.06
CA ALA A 144 4.30 19.99 -6.87
C ALA A 144 3.66 19.40 -5.62
N ARG A 145 2.42 18.93 -5.70
CA ARG A 145 1.69 18.30 -4.58
C ARG A 145 2.40 17.06 -4.05
N TRP A 146 3.02 16.30 -4.94
CA TRP A 146 3.80 15.11 -4.56
C TRP A 146 5.29 15.40 -4.32
N GLY A 147 5.66 16.65 -4.04
CA GLY A 147 7.00 17.04 -3.61
C GLY A 147 8.06 17.07 -4.72
N PHE A 148 7.63 17.16 -5.99
CA PHE A 148 8.56 17.35 -7.10
C PHE A 148 8.71 18.84 -7.44
N GLY A 149 9.78 19.47 -6.96
CA GLY A 149 10.04 20.90 -7.17
C GLY A 149 10.34 21.30 -8.63
N HIS A 150 10.60 20.33 -9.52
CA HIS A 150 10.95 20.59 -10.92
C HIS A 150 10.11 19.72 -11.86
N PRO A 151 9.11 20.29 -12.58
CA PRO A 151 8.23 19.56 -13.49
C PRO A 151 8.97 18.75 -14.57
N GLY A 152 10.08 19.26 -15.10
CA GLY A 152 10.88 18.55 -16.10
C GLY A 152 11.55 17.29 -15.55
N ARG A 153 12.10 17.36 -14.33
CA ARG A 153 12.66 16.18 -13.63
C ARG A 153 11.58 15.15 -13.25
N PHE A 154 10.41 15.63 -12.86
CA PHE A 154 9.25 14.79 -12.66
C PHE A 154 8.85 14.05 -13.93
N ALA A 155 8.67 14.76 -15.04
CA ALA A 155 8.26 14.17 -16.32
C ALA A 155 9.27 13.11 -16.81
N THR A 156 10.57 13.37 -16.68
CA THR A 156 11.64 12.42 -17.03
C THR A 156 11.57 11.17 -16.14
N ALA A 157 11.44 11.33 -14.82
CA ALA A 157 11.35 10.20 -13.89
C ALA A 157 10.05 9.40 -14.08
N TYR A 158 8.94 10.08 -14.33
CA TYR A 158 7.65 9.48 -14.60
C TYR A 158 7.70 8.62 -15.89
N ARG A 159 8.23 9.18 -16.97
CA ARG A 159 8.38 8.43 -18.24
C ARG A 159 9.30 7.23 -18.08
N ALA A 160 10.40 7.36 -17.36
CA ALA A 160 11.32 6.25 -17.09
C ALA A 160 10.63 5.11 -16.33
N ARG A 161 9.69 5.43 -15.40
CA ARG A 161 9.01 4.44 -14.59
C ARG A 161 7.79 3.81 -15.29
N PHE A 162 7.01 4.60 -16.03
CA PHE A 162 5.71 4.18 -16.56
C PHE A 162 5.67 4.03 -18.10
N GLY A 163 6.76 4.36 -18.80
CA GLY A 163 6.85 4.24 -20.25
C GLY A 163 6.14 5.34 -21.03
N GLU A 164 5.37 6.22 -20.37
CA GLU A 164 4.60 7.31 -20.99
C GLU A 164 4.80 8.64 -20.24
N PRO A 165 4.64 9.80 -20.89
CA PRO A 165 4.71 11.07 -20.20
C PRO A 165 3.46 11.31 -19.34
N PRO A 166 3.56 12.07 -18.22
CA PRO A 166 2.42 12.31 -17.32
C PRO A 166 1.24 13.03 -18.00
N ALA A 167 1.51 13.86 -19.01
CA ALA A 167 0.46 14.52 -19.79
C ALA A 167 -0.35 13.52 -20.66
N ALA A 168 0.20 12.37 -21.04
CA ALA A 168 -0.55 11.33 -21.73
C ALA A 168 -1.48 10.60 -20.76
N THR A 169 -1.02 10.35 -19.52
CA THR A 169 -1.85 9.75 -18.46
C THR A 169 -3.03 10.64 -18.10
N LEU A 170 -2.82 11.98 -17.99
CA LEU A 170 -3.86 12.95 -17.65
C LEU A 170 -4.96 13.07 -18.73
N ARG A 171 -4.66 12.78 -19.98
CA ARG A 171 -5.62 12.88 -21.10
C ARG A 171 -6.46 11.62 -21.34
N ARG A 172 -6.28 10.59 -20.55
CA ARG A 172 -7.08 9.36 -20.60
C ARG A 172 -8.42 9.52 -19.90
#